data_a5476a942ffd0e2d56a216e22d48a3bb
#
_entry.id   a5476a942ffd0e2d56a216e22d48a3bb
#
_cell.length_a   1.000
_cell.length_b   1.000
_cell.length_c   1.000
_cell.angle_alpha   90.00
_cell.angle_beta   90.00
_cell.angle_gamma   90.00
#
_symmetry.space_group_name_H-M   'P 1'
#
loop_
_entity.id
_entity.type
_entity.pdbx_description
1 polymer ?
#
loop_
_entity_poly.entity_id
_entity_poly.type
_entity_poly.pdbx_seq_one_letter_code
_entity_poly.pdbx_strand_id
1 'polypeptide(L)'
;MKRKILIIGNSAKEYAIAKKLSEKHDIFVTPASDAMKEFATCLDIREDASAEILEFVMENDIDLTIPVSIKALKSDIVELFNQNNQTIFAPVKNACKLMFDKALAKKILYKLRIPTPKFGIFEKQNMAMDYIKNLKNPFVIKTDDSNSATVFTNTQTAKTFIDSLFIEKNKRVIIEDYIYGTPFSFYTITDGYKALPIGSSITYKHSLEGDGGQLTSGMGACSPNYKLTLEQEYYLMDNVIYPTLDYCEIEGNPYLGILGVNGILTEDGRIFVLGWQSFMQDCDATAVLEVLDEDLYELFKSCVVGSFSDEIEGINLYNKYASSLVLTCKNKVNAENAILGLDNLDEETKITFYPSVNKNKYLEFEAEYGANIILTTSGVTASKAVDKMYLEAEDIEFKGKSFRRDICKFKI
;
A
#
# COMPACT_ATOMS: atom_id res chain seq x y z
N MET A 1 27.56 7.76 9.42
CA MET A 1 28.12 6.54 8.80
C MET A 1 27.03 5.94 7.95
N LYS A 2 27.31 5.49 6.71
CA LYS A 2 26.30 4.79 5.92
C LYS A 2 25.90 3.49 6.60
N ARG A 3 24.62 3.19 6.62
CA ARG A 3 24.04 1.96 7.14
C ARG A 3 23.73 1.01 6.00
N LYS A 4 23.73 -0.27 6.27
CA LYS A 4 23.32 -1.32 5.33
C LYS A 4 21.87 -1.71 5.61
N ILE A 5 21.00 -1.53 4.65
CA ILE A 5 19.55 -1.76 4.82
C ILE A 5 19.07 -2.75 3.78
N LEU A 6 18.38 -3.80 4.22
CA LEU A 6 17.74 -4.77 3.33
C LEU A 6 16.25 -4.50 3.21
N ILE A 7 15.77 -4.34 1.97
CA ILE A 7 14.35 -4.26 1.64
C ILE A 7 13.89 -5.60 1.06
N ILE A 8 12.81 -6.16 1.59
CA ILE A 8 12.22 -7.39 1.07
C ILE A 8 10.94 -7.08 0.33
N GLY A 9 10.98 -7.26 -0.97
CA GLY A 9 9.96 -6.92 -1.96
C GLY A 9 10.55 -6.06 -3.07
N ASN A 10 9.88 -6.03 -4.21
CA ASN A 10 10.37 -5.29 -5.39
C ASN A 10 9.28 -4.54 -6.16
N SER A 11 8.09 -4.32 -5.56
CA SER A 11 7.05 -3.50 -6.17
C SER A 11 7.35 -1.99 -6.06
N ALA A 12 6.45 -1.15 -6.50
CA ALA A 12 6.66 0.29 -6.53
C ALA A 12 6.80 0.92 -5.13
N LYS A 13 6.13 0.39 -4.11
CA LYS A 13 6.30 0.88 -2.73
C LYS A 13 7.68 0.57 -2.16
N GLU A 14 8.22 -0.64 -2.43
CA GLU A 14 9.58 -1.00 -2.06
C GLU A 14 10.59 -0.14 -2.80
N TYR A 15 10.37 0.09 -4.10
CA TYR A 15 11.19 1.01 -4.87
C TYR A 15 11.24 2.40 -4.24
N ALA A 16 10.09 2.98 -3.88
CA ALA A 16 10.01 4.32 -3.30
C ALA A 16 10.73 4.40 -1.94
N ILE A 17 10.55 3.41 -1.07
CA ILE A 17 11.23 3.33 0.23
C ILE A 17 12.75 3.17 0.03
N ALA A 18 13.17 2.23 -0.82
CA ALA A 18 14.57 1.97 -1.12
C ALA A 18 15.25 3.20 -1.72
N LYS A 19 14.60 3.88 -2.66
CA LYS A 19 15.14 5.09 -3.29
C LYS A 19 15.35 6.22 -2.28
N LYS A 20 14.37 6.49 -1.41
CA LYS A 20 14.50 7.51 -0.35
C LYS A 20 15.63 7.17 0.64
N LEU A 21 15.77 5.91 1.03
CA LEU A 21 16.85 5.47 1.91
C LEU A 21 18.22 5.50 1.23
N SER A 22 18.29 5.27 -0.09
CA SER A 22 19.55 5.23 -0.85
C SER A 22 20.28 6.59 -0.92
N GLU A 23 19.58 7.68 -0.63
CA GLU A 23 20.19 9.02 -0.55
C GLU A 23 21.29 9.09 0.54
N LYS A 24 21.17 8.29 1.60
CA LYS A 24 22.05 8.32 2.77
C LYS A 24 22.70 6.98 3.12
N HIS A 25 22.20 5.85 2.61
CA HIS A 25 22.52 4.51 3.06
C HIS A 25 22.83 3.55 1.91
N ASP A 26 23.45 2.43 2.21
CA ASP A 26 23.72 1.34 1.26
C ASP A 26 22.54 0.37 1.28
N ILE A 27 21.86 0.24 0.14
CA ILE A 27 20.60 -0.50 0.04
C ILE A 27 20.80 -1.83 -0.64
N PHE A 28 20.24 -2.87 -0.04
CA PHE A 28 20.08 -4.20 -0.60
C PHE A 28 18.60 -4.47 -0.84
N VAL A 29 18.27 -5.15 -1.92
CA VAL A 29 16.87 -5.45 -2.29
C VAL A 29 16.74 -6.91 -2.71
N THR A 30 15.73 -7.59 -2.24
CA THR A 30 15.37 -8.95 -2.67
C THR A 30 13.86 -9.11 -2.82
N PRO A 31 13.36 -9.78 -3.90
CA PRO A 31 14.09 -10.27 -5.07
C PRO A 31 14.58 -9.14 -5.98
N ALA A 32 15.49 -9.47 -6.89
CA ALA A 32 16.10 -8.50 -7.80
C ALA A 32 15.07 -7.74 -8.66
N SER A 33 15.38 -6.47 -8.96
CA SER A 33 14.64 -5.61 -9.87
C SER A 33 15.63 -4.83 -10.74
N ASP A 34 15.48 -4.86 -12.04
CA ASP A 34 16.40 -4.16 -12.95
C ASP A 34 16.40 -2.64 -12.70
N ALA A 35 15.25 -2.07 -12.42
CA ALA A 35 15.14 -0.65 -12.13
C ALA A 35 15.83 -0.24 -10.82
N MET A 36 15.89 -1.12 -9.81
CA MET A 36 16.54 -0.84 -8.53
C MET A 36 18.05 -1.03 -8.57
N LYS A 37 18.59 -1.75 -9.57
CA LYS A 37 20.05 -1.92 -9.74
C LYS A 37 20.81 -0.61 -9.94
N GLU A 38 20.12 0.47 -10.28
CA GLU A 38 20.73 1.80 -10.43
C GLU A 38 21.19 2.40 -9.09
N PHE A 39 20.59 2.02 -7.96
CA PHE A 39 20.87 2.60 -6.66
C PHE A 39 20.96 1.60 -5.51
N ALA A 40 20.73 0.31 -5.77
CA ALA A 40 20.74 -0.75 -4.76
C ALA A 40 21.46 -2.00 -5.26
N THR A 41 22.00 -2.78 -4.33
CA THR A 41 22.49 -4.13 -4.60
C THR A 41 21.29 -5.09 -4.58
N CYS A 42 21.00 -5.69 -5.73
CA CYS A 42 19.87 -6.59 -5.89
C CYS A 42 20.29 -8.05 -5.73
N LEU A 43 19.54 -8.81 -4.93
CA LEU A 43 19.79 -10.21 -4.60
C LEU A 43 18.73 -11.08 -5.26
N ASP A 44 19.13 -12.29 -5.67
CA ASP A 44 18.22 -13.28 -6.22
C ASP A 44 17.80 -14.30 -5.15
N ILE A 45 17.19 -13.79 -4.06
CA ILE A 45 16.63 -14.59 -2.98
C ILE A 45 15.12 -14.37 -2.99
N ARG A 46 14.34 -15.44 -2.81
CA ARG A 46 12.87 -15.31 -2.77
C ARG A 46 12.41 -14.59 -1.51
N GLU A 47 11.35 -13.78 -1.63
CA GLU A 47 10.75 -12.99 -0.55
C GLU A 47 10.35 -13.82 0.69
N ASP A 48 10.00 -15.10 0.50
CA ASP A 48 9.54 -16.04 1.53
C ASP A 48 10.63 -17.02 2.01
N ALA A 49 11.85 -16.88 1.50
CA ALA A 49 13.01 -17.71 1.90
C ALA A 49 13.68 -17.18 3.18
N SER A 50 12.93 -17.15 4.28
CA SER A 50 13.33 -16.49 5.54
C SER A 50 14.69 -16.92 6.08
N ALA A 51 15.05 -18.19 5.97
CA ALA A 51 16.34 -18.72 6.45
C ALA A 51 17.51 -18.22 5.60
N GLU A 52 17.37 -18.20 4.27
CA GLU A 52 18.39 -17.75 3.33
C GLU A 52 18.60 -16.22 3.46
N ILE A 53 17.50 -15.48 3.66
CA ILE A 53 17.55 -14.04 3.92
C ILE A 53 18.27 -13.75 5.25
N LEU A 54 17.98 -14.52 6.31
CA LEU A 54 18.66 -14.38 7.61
C LEU A 54 20.16 -14.66 7.49
N GLU A 55 20.55 -15.72 6.78
CA GLU A 55 21.97 -16.05 6.53
C GLU A 55 22.69 -14.87 5.85
N PHE A 56 22.10 -14.33 4.77
CA PHE A 56 22.62 -13.15 4.10
C PHE A 56 22.78 -11.95 5.04
N VAL A 57 21.77 -11.68 5.88
CA VAL A 57 21.77 -10.55 6.82
C VAL A 57 22.91 -10.68 7.83
N MET A 58 23.14 -11.89 8.35
CA MET A 58 24.22 -12.15 9.33
C MET A 58 25.61 -12.09 8.69
N GLU A 59 25.77 -12.61 7.46
CA GLU A 59 27.07 -12.59 6.76
C GLU A 59 27.49 -11.20 6.29
N ASN A 60 26.53 -10.31 6.04
CA ASN A 60 26.76 -8.98 5.48
C ASN A 60 26.63 -7.84 6.48
N ASP A 61 26.39 -8.14 7.78
CA ASP A 61 26.20 -7.14 8.83
C ASP A 61 25.13 -6.10 8.46
N ILE A 62 23.92 -6.54 8.11
CA ILE A 62 22.80 -5.65 7.77
C ILE A 62 22.29 -4.97 9.05
N ASP A 63 22.24 -3.64 9.04
CA ASP A 63 21.82 -2.83 10.19
C ASP A 63 20.29 -2.88 10.43
N LEU A 64 19.49 -3.00 9.35
CA LEU A 64 18.03 -3.02 9.43
C LEU A 64 17.44 -3.76 8.23
N THR A 65 16.46 -4.64 8.49
CA THR A 65 15.66 -5.31 7.47
C THR A 65 14.23 -4.80 7.49
N ILE A 66 13.69 -4.50 6.30
CA ILE A 66 12.34 -3.93 6.13
C ILE A 66 11.55 -4.82 5.15
N PRO A 67 10.77 -5.79 5.63
CA PRO A 67 9.89 -6.60 4.79
C PRO A 67 8.61 -5.83 4.48
N VAL A 68 8.36 -5.52 3.22
CA VAL A 68 7.15 -4.83 2.74
C VAL A 68 6.29 -5.77 1.87
N SER A 69 6.85 -6.88 1.45
CA SER A 69 6.15 -7.90 0.66
C SER A 69 5.13 -8.69 1.49
N ILE A 70 3.95 -8.94 0.91
CA ILE A 70 2.92 -9.81 1.53
C ILE A 70 3.46 -11.22 1.76
N LYS A 71 4.29 -11.75 0.87
CA LYS A 71 4.84 -13.10 1.01
C LYS A 71 5.82 -13.17 2.19
N ALA A 72 6.67 -12.16 2.34
CA ALA A 72 7.56 -12.04 3.48
C ALA A 72 6.77 -11.95 4.80
N LEU A 73 5.76 -11.07 4.88
CA LEU A 73 4.94 -10.88 6.08
C LEU A 73 4.05 -12.10 6.42
N LYS A 74 3.76 -12.96 5.46
CA LYS A 74 3.07 -14.24 5.68
C LYS A 74 4.01 -15.38 6.09
N SER A 75 5.32 -15.22 5.91
CA SER A 75 6.33 -16.15 6.41
C SER A 75 6.61 -15.92 7.91
N ASP A 76 7.48 -16.72 8.49
CA ASP A 76 7.90 -16.58 9.90
C ASP A 76 9.17 -15.71 10.02
N ILE A 77 9.41 -14.79 9.07
CA ILE A 77 10.65 -14.03 8.97
C ILE A 77 10.90 -13.14 10.20
N VAL A 78 9.85 -12.45 10.69
CA VAL A 78 9.98 -11.56 11.83
C VAL A 78 10.32 -12.33 13.10
N GLU A 79 9.62 -13.45 13.32
CA GLU A 79 9.87 -14.35 14.45
C GLU A 79 11.28 -14.95 14.39
N LEU A 80 11.72 -15.36 13.19
CA LEU A 80 13.06 -15.92 12.96
C LEU A 80 14.17 -14.89 13.24
N PHE A 81 13.99 -13.65 12.78
CA PHE A 81 14.93 -12.54 13.03
C PHE A 81 15.01 -12.19 14.52
N ASN A 82 13.88 -12.10 15.20
CA ASN A 82 13.83 -11.83 16.63
C ASN A 82 14.57 -12.93 17.45
N GLN A 83 14.39 -14.20 17.08
CA GLN A 83 15.10 -15.33 17.71
C GLN A 83 16.63 -15.27 17.53
N ASN A 84 17.10 -14.62 16.46
CA ASN A 84 18.51 -14.46 16.13
C ASN A 84 19.05 -13.06 16.45
N ASN A 85 18.30 -12.22 17.19
CA ASN A 85 18.66 -10.84 17.54
C ASN A 85 19.01 -9.97 16.33
N GLN A 86 18.37 -10.19 15.18
CA GLN A 86 18.52 -9.36 13.99
C GLN A 86 17.45 -8.27 13.96
N THR A 87 17.87 -7.08 13.55
CA THR A 87 16.99 -5.90 13.53
C THR A 87 16.04 -5.98 12.33
N ILE A 88 14.73 -6.03 12.59
CA ILE A 88 13.69 -6.08 11.56
C ILE A 88 12.53 -5.15 11.91
N PHE A 89 12.10 -4.32 10.95
CA PHE A 89 10.99 -3.38 11.11
C PHE A 89 9.75 -3.91 10.42
N ALA A 90 8.97 -4.69 11.11
CA ALA A 90 7.66 -5.19 10.67
C ALA A 90 6.88 -5.81 11.84
N PRO A 91 5.55 -5.86 11.75
CA PRO A 91 4.74 -6.60 12.71
C PRO A 91 4.94 -8.11 12.55
N VAL A 92 4.85 -8.85 13.66
CA VAL A 92 4.86 -10.31 13.64
C VAL A 92 3.71 -10.88 12.79
N LYS A 93 3.89 -12.07 12.25
CA LYS A 93 2.93 -12.72 11.35
C LYS A 93 1.49 -12.72 11.87
N ASN A 94 1.31 -12.96 13.16
CA ASN A 94 -0.03 -12.96 13.77
C ASN A 94 -0.67 -11.56 13.78
N ALA A 95 0.08 -10.51 14.04
CA ALA A 95 -0.40 -9.14 13.95
C ALA A 95 -0.75 -8.74 12.50
N CYS A 96 0.03 -9.22 11.52
CA CYS A 96 -0.25 -9.01 10.10
C CYS A 96 -1.58 -9.61 9.62
N LYS A 97 -2.20 -10.55 10.36
CA LYS A 97 -3.53 -11.08 10.02
C LYS A 97 -4.61 -10.01 9.94
N LEU A 98 -4.43 -8.86 10.59
CA LEU A 98 -5.29 -7.69 10.41
C LEU A 98 -5.42 -7.27 8.95
N MET A 99 -4.36 -7.44 8.15
CA MET A 99 -4.34 -7.10 6.73
C MET A 99 -4.82 -8.24 5.83
N PHE A 100 -4.33 -9.46 6.03
CA PHE A 100 -4.52 -10.53 5.05
C PHE A 100 -5.58 -11.59 5.44
N ASP A 101 -6.15 -11.56 6.65
CA ASP A 101 -7.37 -12.31 7.01
C ASP A 101 -8.55 -11.33 7.11
N LYS A 102 -9.22 -11.10 5.98
CA LYS A 102 -10.30 -10.11 5.89
C LYS A 102 -11.50 -10.46 6.76
N ALA A 103 -11.78 -11.74 6.94
CA ALA A 103 -12.86 -12.19 7.81
C ALA A 103 -12.53 -11.93 9.29
N LEU A 104 -11.29 -12.17 9.70
CA LEU A 104 -10.80 -11.82 11.04
C LEU A 104 -10.83 -10.30 11.24
N ALA A 105 -10.31 -9.53 10.26
CA ALA A 105 -10.33 -8.07 10.29
C ALA A 105 -11.74 -7.53 10.54
N LYS A 106 -12.76 -8.02 9.83
CA LYS A 106 -14.15 -7.61 10.04
C LYS A 106 -14.69 -7.95 11.43
N LYS A 107 -14.34 -9.12 11.97
CA LYS A 107 -14.72 -9.51 13.34
C LYS A 107 -14.08 -8.59 14.38
N ILE A 108 -12.82 -8.18 14.17
CA ILE A 108 -12.10 -7.27 15.06
C ILE A 108 -12.71 -5.86 14.98
N LEU A 109 -12.97 -5.31 13.77
CA LEU A 109 -13.68 -4.03 13.62
C LEU A 109 -14.99 -4.02 14.39
N TYR A 110 -15.77 -5.10 14.29
CA TYR A 110 -17.03 -5.25 15.04
C TYR A 110 -16.79 -5.34 16.56
N LYS A 111 -15.83 -6.15 17.01
CA LYS A 111 -15.46 -6.31 18.43
C LYS A 111 -15.06 -4.97 19.06
N LEU A 112 -14.26 -4.19 18.34
CA LEU A 112 -13.78 -2.86 18.76
C LEU A 112 -14.79 -1.74 18.54
N ARG A 113 -15.97 -2.04 17.98
CA ARG A 113 -17.01 -1.05 17.63
C ARG A 113 -16.55 0.05 16.67
N ILE A 114 -15.57 -0.27 15.84
CA ILE A 114 -15.06 0.62 14.79
C ILE A 114 -16.10 0.64 13.66
N PRO A 115 -16.57 1.82 13.20
CA PRO A 115 -17.53 1.92 12.11
C PRO A 115 -16.99 1.25 10.84
N THR A 116 -17.73 0.28 10.33
CA THR A 116 -17.43 -0.48 9.11
C THR A 116 -18.72 -0.75 8.34
N PRO A 117 -18.68 -0.94 7.01
CA PRO A 117 -19.88 -1.33 6.26
C PRO A 117 -20.52 -2.56 6.88
N LYS A 118 -21.86 -2.61 6.90
CA LYS A 118 -22.57 -3.81 7.33
C LYS A 118 -22.13 -4.98 6.47
N PHE A 119 -21.83 -6.13 7.09
CA PHE A 119 -21.22 -7.26 6.40
C PHE A 119 -21.80 -8.61 6.85
N GLY A 120 -21.60 -9.63 6.01
CA GLY A 120 -21.77 -11.04 6.34
C GLY A 120 -20.55 -11.85 5.90
N ILE A 121 -20.20 -12.89 6.66
CA ILE A 121 -19.11 -13.82 6.34
C ILE A 121 -19.72 -15.19 6.09
N PHE A 122 -19.42 -15.80 4.95
CA PHE A 122 -20.06 -17.02 4.50
C PHE A 122 -19.03 -18.07 4.10
N GLU A 123 -19.18 -19.28 4.69
CA GLU A 123 -18.41 -20.48 4.34
C GLU A 123 -19.25 -21.45 3.48
N LYS A 124 -20.55 -21.17 3.32
CA LYS A 124 -21.50 -21.97 2.55
C LYS A 124 -22.15 -21.13 1.46
N GLN A 125 -22.08 -21.63 0.23
CA GLN A 125 -22.64 -20.98 -0.95
C GLN A 125 -24.11 -20.58 -0.81
N ASN A 126 -24.97 -21.51 -0.34
CA ASN A 126 -26.40 -21.24 -0.17
C ASN A 126 -26.68 -20.08 0.78
N MET A 127 -25.92 -19.95 1.87
CA MET A 127 -26.07 -18.85 2.82
C MET A 127 -25.66 -17.50 2.21
N ALA A 128 -24.56 -17.48 1.44
CA ALA A 128 -24.15 -16.27 0.69
C ALA A 128 -25.21 -15.87 -0.34
N MET A 129 -25.77 -16.86 -1.07
CA MET A 129 -26.84 -16.66 -2.04
C MET A 129 -28.12 -16.11 -1.42
N ASP A 130 -28.50 -16.62 -0.24
CA ASP A 130 -29.70 -16.14 0.46
C ASP A 130 -29.49 -14.71 0.99
N TYR A 131 -28.28 -14.39 1.45
CA TYR A 131 -27.96 -13.07 1.96
C TYR A 131 -28.08 -11.98 0.88
N ILE A 132 -27.52 -12.20 -0.33
CA ILE A 132 -27.58 -11.21 -1.41
C ILE A 132 -28.98 -10.95 -1.97
N LYS A 133 -29.94 -11.85 -1.76
CA LYS A 133 -31.36 -11.64 -2.19
C LYS A 133 -31.99 -10.43 -1.48
N ASN A 134 -31.53 -10.14 -0.27
CA ASN A 134 -32.10 -9.09 0.59
C ASN A 134 -31.22 -7.81 0.64
N LEU A 135 -30.07 -7.79 -0.07
CA LEU A 135 -29.22 -6.63 -0.13
C LEU A 135 -29.73 -5.61 -1.14
N LYS A 136 -29.49 -4.33 -0.81
CA LYS A 136 -29.64 -3.23 -1.76
C LYS A 136 -28.39 -3.17 -2.65
N ASN A 137 -28.56 -2.92 -3.94
CA ASN A 137 -27.48 -2.65 -4.85
C ASN A 137 -27.02 -1.17 -4.74
N PRO A 138 -25.72 -0.88 -4.93
CA PRO A 138 -24.63 -1.82 -5.08
C PRO A 138 -24.19 -2.45 -3.75
N PHE A 139 -23.44 -3.57 -3.83
CA PHE A 139 -22.78 -4.21 -2.69
C PHE A 139 -21.41 -4.78 -3.13
N VAL A 140 -20.57 -5.15 -2.16
CA VAL A 140 -19.19 -5.58 -2.40
C VAL A 140 -19.01 -7.04 -1.97
N ILE A 141 -18.34 -7.83 -2.82
CA ILE A 141 -17.91 -9.20 -2.47
C ILE A 141 -16.39 -9.25 -2.43
N LYS A 142 -15.84 -9.84 -1.35
CA LYS A 142 -14.41 -10.05 -1.11
C LYS A 142 -14.15 -11.49 -0.74
N THR A 143 -12.93 -11.96 -1.00
CA THR A 143 -12.40 -13.24 -0.51
C THR A 143 -11.14 -13.01 0.31
N ASP A 144 -10.78 -13.95 1.21
CA ASP A 144 -9.57 -13.80 2.04
C ASP A 144 -8.27 -13.92 1.23
N ASP A 145 -8.30 -14.68 0.15
CA ASP A 145 -7.13 -15.02 -0.66
C ASP A 145 -6.75 -13.99 -1.73
N SER A 146 -7.60 -12.99 -1.94
CA SER A 146 -7.33 -11.94 -2.91
C SER A 146 -7.32 -10.56 -2.28
N ASN A 147 -6.45 -9.67 -2.76
CA ASN A 147 -6.48 -8.25 -2.41
C ASN A 147 -7.57 -7.48 -3.16
N SER A 148 -8.35 -8.18 -4.00
CA SER A 148 -9.42 -7.59 -4.78
C SER A 148 -10.75 -7.58 -4.00
N ALA A 149 -11.55 -6.57 -4.29
CA ALA A 149 -12.96 -6.49 -3.94
C ALA A 149 -13.72 -6.27 -5.24
N THR A 150 -14.90 -6.87 -5.37
CA THR A 150 -15.71 -6.70 -6.57
C THR A 150 -17.03 -6.05 -6.20
N VAL A 151 -17.35 -4.94 -6.87
CA VAL A 151 -18.60 -4.22 -6.69
C VAL A 151 -19.66 -4.81 -7.62
N PHE A 152 -20.82 -5.13 -7.07
CA PHE A 152 -21.95 -5.65 -7.84
C PHE A 152 -23.14 -4.70 -7.78
N THR A 153 -23.61 -4.32 -8.96
CA THR A 153 -24.85 -3.52 -9.16
C THR A 153 -26.04 -4.41 -9.54
N ASN A 154 -25.78 -5.71 -9.78
CA ASN A 154 -26.78 -6.68 -10.22
C ASN A 154 -26.61 -7.99 -9.47
N THR A 155 -27.69 -8.44 -8.81
CA THR A 155 -27.73 -9.68 -8.04
C THR A 155 -27.47 -10.92 -8.89
N GLN A 156 -27.86 -10.94 -10.18
CA GLN A 156 -27.65 -12.12 -11.04
C GLN A 156 -26.18 -12.32 -11.37
N THR A 157 -25.45 -11.24 -11.69
CA THR A 157 -23.98 -11.33 -11.93
C THR A 157 -23.23 -11.72 -10.65
N ALA A 158 -23.68 -11.21 -9.48
CA ALA A 158 -23.14 -11.58 -8.19
C ALA A 158 -23.32 -13.08 -7.88
N LYS A 159 -24.48 -13.67 -8.23
CA LYS A 159 -24.71 -15.11 -8.07
C LYS A 159 -23.71 -15.93 -8.87
N THR A 160 -23.52 -15.62 -10.16
CA THR A 160 -22.55 -16.31 -11.00
C THR A 160 -21.13 -16.21 -10.44
N PHE A 161 -20.78 -15.04 -9.88
CA PHE A 161 -19.48 -14.84 -9.24
C PHE A 161 -19.34 -15.68 -7.95
N ILE A 162 -20.37 -15.69 -7.09
CA ILE A 162 -20.37 -16.54 -5.88
C ILE A 162 -20.26 -18.01 -6.26
N ASP A 163 -20.99 -18.49 -7.29
CA ASP A 163 -20.89 -19.84 -7.79
C ASP A 163 -19.44 -20.21 -8.13
N SER A 164 -18.74 -19.32 -8.83
CA SER A 164 -17.33 -19.56 -9.21
C SER A 164 -16.39 -19.61 -8.01
N LEU A 165 -16.63 -18.81 -6.97
CA LEU A 165 -15.78 -18.77 -5.77
C LEU A 165 -15.89 -20.05 -4.92
N PHE A 166 -17.05 -20.70 -4.88
CA PHE A 166 -17.28 -21.93 -4.09
C PHE A 166 -16.93 -23.22 -4.85
N ILE A 167 -16.48 -23.15 -6.10
CA ILE A 167 -15.89 -24.30 -6.80
C ILE A 167 -14.62 -24.78 -6.07
N GLU A 168 -13.82 -23.86 -5.57
CA GLU A 168 -12.66 -24.17 -4.75
C GLU A 168 -13.07 -24.37 -3.28
N LYS A 169 -12.62 -25.48 -2.69
CA LYS A 169 -12.97 -25.79 -1.28
C LYS A 169 -12.28 -24.82 -0.31
N ASN A 170 -12.95 -24.55 0.82
CA ASN A 170 -12.44 -23.77 1.97
C ASN A 170 -12.29 -22.25 1.75
N LYS A 171 -13.02 -21.65 0.82
CA LYS A 171 -13.05 -20.20 0.68
C LYS A 171 -14.10 -19.59 1.59
N ARG A 172 -13.73 -18.48 2.24
CA ARG A 172 -14.67 -17.59 2.94
C ARG A 172 -14.98 -16.42 2.01
N VAL A 173 -16.26 -16.09 1.93
CA VAL A 173 -16.75 -14.96 1.15
C VAL A 173 -17.29 -13.91 2.12
N ILE A 174 -16.81 -12.69 2.00
CA ILE A 174 -17.30 -11.53 2.76
C ILE A 174 -18.15 -10.69 1.82
N ILE A 175 -19.38 -10.40 2.23
CA ILE A 175 -20.33 -9.56 1.48
C ILE A 175 -20.64 -8.33 2.33
N GLU A 176 -20.47 -7.14 1.76
CA GLU A 176 -20.61 -5.86 2.47
C GLU A 176 -21.51 -4.89 1.73
N ASP A 177 -22.20 -4.03 2.48
CA ASP A 177 -22.89 -2.88 1.91
C ASP A 177 -21.87 -1.97 1.21
N TYR A 178 -22.24 -1.41 0.07
CA TYR A 178 -21.43 -0.40 -0.61
C TYR A 178 -21.61 0.95 0.08
N ILE A 179 -20.52 1.60 0.42
CA ILE A 179 -20.52 2.94 1.01
C ILE A 179 -20.09 3.96 -0.05
N TYR A 180 -20.93 4.95 -0.27
CA TYR A 180 -20.61 6.08 -1.15
C TYR A 180 -19.76 7.09 -0.41
N GLY A 181 -18.67 7.54 -1.03
CA GLY A 181 -17.77 8.51 -0.44
C GLY A 181 -16.40 8.51 -1.11
N THR A 182 -15.46 9.22 -0.52
CA THR A 182 -14.07 9.30 -0.98
C THR A 182 -13.24 8.21 -0.31
N PRO A 183 -12.63 7.29 -1.08
CA PRO A 183 -11.68 6.35 -0.53
C PRO A 183 -10.42 7.06 -0.02
N PHE A 184 -9.95 6.65 1.15
CA PHE A 184 -8.75 7.20 1.74
C PHE A 184 -7.89 6.11 2.40
N SER A 185 -6.62 6.43 2.58
CA SER A 185 -5.71 5.72 3.46
C SER A 185 -5.17 6.69 4.52
N PHE A 186 -4.99 6.20 5.73
CA PHE A 186 -4.36 6.91 6.84
C PHE A 186 -3.29 6.01 7.43
N TYR A 187 -2.05 6.48 7.50
CA TYR A 187 -0.90 5.67 7.90
C TYR A 187 -0.26 6.20 9.16
N THR A 188 0.05 5.28 10.05
CA THR A 188 0.80 5.54 11.27
C THR A 188 2.04 4.66 11.32
N ILE A 189 3.04 5.11 12.07
CA ILE A 189 4.17 4.30 12.50
C ILE A 189 4.05 4.05 13.99
N THR A 190 4.42 2.85 14.45
CA THR A 190 4.25 2.45 15.85
C THR A 190 5.34 1.47 16.32
N ASP A 191 5.70 1.57 17.58
CA ASP A 191 6.54 0.61 18.32
C ASP A 191 5.72 -0.47 19.05
N GLY A 192 4.39 -0.45 18.86
CA GLY A 192 3.44 -1.34 19.51
C GLY A 192 2.63 -0.67 20.64
N TYR A 193 3.08 0.46 21.14
CA TYR A 193 2.46 1.21 22.26
C TYR A 193 2.09 2.63 21.85
N LYS A 194 3.04 3.37 21.29
CA LYS A 194 2.83 4.70 20.75
C LYS A 194 2.66 4.63 19.24
N ALA A 195 1.76 5.43 18.71
CA ALA A 195 1.60 5.60 17.27
C ALA A 195 1.62 7.08 16.90
N LEU A 196 2.29 7.40 15.78
CA LEU A 196 2.31 8.73 15.20
C LEU A 196 1.86 8.68 13.74
N PRO A 197 1.00 9.60 13.29
CA PRO A 197 0.59 9.65 11.89
C PRO A 197 1.78 10.06 11.00
N ILE A 198 2.06 9.29 9.95
CA ILE A 198 3.10 9.57 8.95
C ILE A 198 2.52 10.13 7.65
N GLY A 199 1.21 10.11 7.51
CA GLY A 199 0.51 10.71 6.39
C GLY A 199 -0.83 10.08 6.07
N SER A 200 -1.56 10.77 5.22
CA SER A 200 -2.86 10.35 4.70
C SER A 200 -2.92 10.57 3.19
N SER A 201 -3.79 9.82 2.50
CA SER A 201 -3.97 9.96 1.06
C SER A 201 -5.43 9.79 0.64
N ILE A 202 -5.82 10.47 -0.45
CA ILE A 202 -6.98 10.08 -1.24
C ILE A 202 -6.51 9.03 -2.24
N THR A 203 -7.20 7.90 -2.32
CA THR A 203 -6.79 6.77 -3.16
C THR A 203 -7.76 6.54 -4.32
N TYR A 204 -7.23 6.25 -5.50
CA TYR A 204 -8.01 5.99 -6.71
C TYR A 204 -7.74 4.56 -7.17
N LYS A 205 -8.66 3.65 -6.84
CA LYS A 205 -8.45 2.19 -7.04
C LYS A 205 -9.11 1.64 -8.31
N HIS A 206 -10.01 2.35 -8.93
CA HIS A 206 -10.67 1.88 -10.15
C HIS A 206 -9.83 2.15 -11.39
N SER A 207 -9.85 1.19 -12.33
CA SER A 207 -9.04 1.23 -13.55
C SER A 207 -9.46 2.28 -14.58
N LEU A 208 -10.69 2.80 -14.48
CA LEU A 208 -11.25 3.78 -15.41
C LEU A 208 -11.68 5.06 -14.67
N GLU A 209 -11.77 6.14 -15.41
CA GLU A 209 -12.26 7.44 -14.94
C GLU A 209 -13.66 7.35 -14.31
N GLY A 210 -13.98 8.26 -13.38
CA GLY A 210 -15.25 8.26 -12.67
C GLY A 210 -15.47 7.05 -11.77
N ASP A 211 -14.38 6.44 -11.31
CA ASP A 211 -14.38 5.21 -10.52
C ASP A 211 -15.11 4.04 -11.20
N GLY A 212 -14.98 3.98 -12.52
CA GLY A 212 -15.44 2.86 -13.33
C GLY A 212 -14.40 1.75 -13.48
N GLY A 213 -14.81 0.63 -14.08
CA GLY A 213 -13.94 -0.50 -14.34
C GLY A 213 -13.63 -1.35 -13.10
N GLN A 214 -12.59 -2.17 -13.20
CA GLN A 214 -12.19 -3.09 -12.14
C GLN A 214 -11.39 -2.36 -11.06
N LEU A 215 -11.46 -2.86 -9.82
CA LEU A 215 -10.57 -2.45 -8.75
C LEU A 215 -9.14 -2.95 -9.02
N THR A 216 -8.17 -2.08 -8.78
CA THR A 216 -6.73 -2.33 -8.94
C THR A 216 -6.01 -2.11 -7.62
N SER A 217 -4.69 -2.30 -7.59
CA SER A 217 -3.83 -1.92 -6.46
C SER A 217 -3.75 -0.40 -6.25
N GLY A 218 -4.11 0.40 -7.26
CA GLY A 218 -4.13 1.85 -7.28
C GLY A 218 -3.78 2.40 -8.65
N MET A 219 -4.46 3.47 -9.06
CA MET A 219 -4.20 4.20 -10.30
C MET A 219 -3.63 5.60 -10.03
N GLY A 220 -3.60 6.00 -8.77
CA GLY A 220 -3.05 7.25 -8.30
C GLY A 220 -3.45 7.56 -6.85
N ALA A 221 -2.79 8.56 -6.27
CA ALA A 221 -3.06 9.06 -4.93
C ALA A 221 -2.72 10.54 -4.80
N CYS A 222 -3.32 11.21 -3.80
CA CYS A 222 -2.94 12.56 -3.35
C CYS A 222 -2.63 12.54 -1.86
N SER A 223 -1.53 13.13 -1.46
CA SER A 223 -1.11 13.29 -0.06
C SER A 223 -0.68 14.74 0.21
N PRO A 224 -0.96 15.31 1.42
CA PRO A 224 -1.91 14.79 2.40
C PRO A 224 -3.34 14.78 1.88
N ASN A 225 -4.21 13.99 2.54
CA ASN A 225 -5.63 13.95 2.18
C ASN A 225 -6.32 15.25 2.62
N TYR A 226 -6.49 16.17 1.70
CA TYR A 226 -7.11 17.48 1.95
C TYR A 226 -8.63 17.43 2.28
N LYS A 227 -9.25 16.25 2.22
CA LYS A 227 -10.66 16.06 2.61
C LYS A 227 -10.81 15.58 4.06
N LEU A 228 -9.76 15.03 4.67
CA LEU A 228 -9.75 14.73 6.09
C LEU A 228 -9.47 15.99 6.88
N THR A 229 -10.30 16.24 7.87
CA THR A 229 -10.05 17.31 8.85
C THR A 229 -9.13 16.79 9.95
N LEU A 230 -8.44 17.69 10.64
CA LEU A 230 -7.60 17.34 11.79
C LEU A 230 -8.41 16.62 12.89
N GLU A 231 -9.67 17.00 13.10
CA GLU A 231 -10.58 16.33 14.03
C GLU A 231 -10.83 14.87 13.62
N GLN A 232 -10.96 14.61 12.31
CA GLN A 232 -11.13 13.25 11.78
C GLN A 232 -9.84 12.43 11.88
N GLU A 233 -8.67 13.03 11.74
CA GLU A 233 -7.39 12.34 11.98
C GLU A 233 -7.23 11.99 13.46
N TYR A 234 -7.56 12.89 14.39
CA TYR A 234 -7.62 12.56 15.83
C TYR A 234 -8.64 11.46 16.11
N TYR A 235 -9.82 11.52 15.49
CA TYR A 235 -10.80 10.44 15.61
C TYR A 235 -10.23 9.08 15.17
N LEU A 236 -9.49 9.03 14.05
CA LEU A 236 -8.83 7.80 13.58
C LEU A 236 -7.78 7.32 14.57
N MET A 237 -6.99 8.21 15.16
CA MET A 237 -6.03 7.82 16.19
C MET A 237 -6.71 7.23 17.42
N ASP A 238 -7.67 7.94 18.01
CA ASP A 238 -8.26 7.57 19.29
C ASP A 238 -9.26 6.41 19.19
N ASN A 239 -9.97 6.28 18.06
CA ASN A 239 -11.06 5.31 17.93
C ASN A 239 -10.75 4.14 16.99
N VAL A 240 -9.63 4.19 16.27
CA VAL A 240 -9.23 3.09 15.37
C VAL A 240 -7.83 2.60 15.67
N ILE A 241 -6.82 3.48 15.66
CA ILE A 241 -5.40 3.07 15.81
C ILE A 241 -5.13 2.55 17.20
N TYR A 242 -5.31 3.37 18.25
CA TYR A 242 -5.02 2.93 19.63
C TYR A 242 -5.85 1.73 20.06
N PRO A 243 -7.17 1.62 19.84
CA PRO A 243 -7.92 0.40 20.16
C PRO A 243 -7.42 -0.84 19.40
N THR A 244 -6.85 -0.66 18.19
CA THR A 244 -6.24 -1.77 17.45
C THR A 244 -4.93 -2.20 18.06
N LEU A 245 -4.07 -1.27 18.50
CA LEU A 245 -2.81 -1.58 19.20
C LEU A 245 -3.09 -2.29 20.52
N ASP A 246 -4.01 -1.78 21.34
CA ASP A 246 -4.45 -2.39 22.59
C ASP A 246 -4.97 -3.83 22.36
N TYR A 247 -5.75 -4.03 21.29
CA TYR A 247 -6.20 -5.37 20.91
C TYR A 247 -5.02 -6.29 20.59
N CYS A 248 -4.04 -5.84 19.80
CA CYS A 248 -2.87 -6.63 19.43
C CYS A 248 -2.01 -6.98 20.66
N GLU A 249 -1.84 -6.04 21.60
CA GLU A 249 -1.12 -6.27 22.85
C GLU A 249 -1.83 -7.31 23.72
N ILE A 250 -3.14 -7.19 23.93
CA ILE A 250 -3.96 -8.14 24.70
C ILE A 250 -3.91 -9.55 24.09
N GLU A 251 -3.87 -9.68 22.78
CA GLU A 251 -3.73 -10.97 22.09
C GLU A 251 -2.28 -11.48 22.07
N GLY A 252 -1.33 -10.78 22.74
CA GLY A 252 0.07 -11.18 22.86
C GLY A 252 0.89 -10.99 21.57
N ASN A 253 0.45 -10.12 20.67
CA ASN A 253 1.13 -9.82 19.41
C ASN A 253 1.22 -8.29 19.21
N PRO A 254 2.04 -7.56 20.03
CA PRO A 254 2.20 -6.12 19.87
C PRO A 254 2.53 -5.75 18.44
N TYR A 255 1.89 -4.70 17.92
CA TYR A 255 2.00 -4.33 16.51
C TYR A 255 3.14 -3.32 16.30
N LEU A 256 4.31 -3.77 15.90
CA LEU A 256 5.44 -2.91 15.56
C LEU A 256 5.48 -2.71 14.04
N GLY A 257 5.59 -1.47 13.56
CA GLY A 257 5.72 -1.19 12.13
C GLY A 257 4.77 -0.11 11.60
N ILE A 258 4.44 -0.18 10.33
CA ILE A 258 3.42 0.70 9.73
C ILE A 258 2.04 0.08 9.94
N LEU A 259 1.15 0.80 10.59
CA LEU A 259 -0.27 0.46 10.71
C LEU A 259 -1.09 1.45 9.89
N GLY A 260 -1.60 0.99 8.76
CA GLY A 260 -2.45 1.77 7.88
C GLY A 260 -3.92 1.41 8.03
N VAL A 261 -4.79 2.38 7.81
CA VAL A 261 -6.26 2.23 7.77
C VAL A 261 -6.73 2.60 6.37
N ASN A 262 -7.46 1.69 5.72
CA ASN A 262 -8.24 2.00 4.53
C ASN A 262 -9.68 2.30 4.92
N GLY A 263 -10.23 3.39 4.42
CA GLY A 263 -11.58 3.81 4.74
C GLY A 263 -12.29 4.53 3.61
N ILE A 264 -13.55 4.86 3.88
CA ILE A 264 -14.38 5.74 3.06
C ILE A 264 -14.82 6.92 3.93
N LEU A 265 -14.56 8.13 3.45
CA LEU A 265 -15.09 9.36 3.99
C LEU A 265 -16.36 9.72 3.21
N THR A 266 -17.50 9.67 3.85
CA THR A 266 -18.79 10.02 3.24
C THR A 266 -18.96 11.54 3.10
N GLU A 267 -19.88 12.00 2.26
CA GLU A 267 -20.16 13.43 2.06
C GLU A 267 -20.64 14.13 3.34
N ASP A 268 -21.31 13.41 4.25
CA ASP A 268 -21.74 13.93 5.55
C ASP A 268 -20.64 13.81 6.64
N GLY A 269 -19.41 13.50 6.25
CA GLY A 269 -18.23 13.52 7.12
C GLY A 269 -18.03 12.27 7.98
N ARG A 270 -18.85 11.23 7.82
CA ARG A 270 -18.66 9.96 8.54
C ARG A 270 -17.54 9.13 7.94
N ILE A 271 -16.82 8.42 8.81
CA ILE A 271 -15.74 7.51 8.45
C ILE A 271 -16.22 6.07 8.58
N PHE A 272 -15.98 5.27 7.53
CA PHE A 272 -16.16 3.82 7.56
C PHE A 272 -14.84 3.14 7.27
N VAL A 273 -14.35 2.32 8.21
CA VAL A 273 -13.10 1.55 8.04
C VAL A 273 -13.38 0.28 7.24
N LEU A 274 -12.62 0.08 6.19
CA LEU A 274 -12.70 -1.10 5.33
C LEU A 274 -11.78 -2.23 5.81
N GLY A 275 -10.65 -1.88 6.41
CA GLY A 275 -9.62 -2.79 6.91
C GLY A 275 -8.29 -2.10 7.17
N TRP A 276 -7.29 -2.87 7.60
CA TRP A 276 -5.95 -2.41 7.91
C TRP A 276 -4.94 -2.76 6.81
N GLN A 277 -3.78 -2.10 6.88
CA GLN A 277 -2.61 -2.32 6.03
C GLN A 277 -1.36 -2.39 6.92
N SER A 278 -0.45 -3.30 6.62
CA SER A 278 0.85 -3.41 7.30
C SER A 278 1.99 -2.71 6.54
N PHE A 279 1.65 -1.98 5.50
CA PHE A 279 2.53 -1.15 4.68
C PHE A 279 1.70 -0.15 3.86
N MET A 280 2.33 0.89 3.33
CA MET A 280 1.69 1.81 2.39
C MET A 280 1.48 1.12 1.03
N GLN A 281 0.36 1.37 0.35
CA GLN A 281 0.13 0.89 -1.02
C GLN A 281 1.03 1.64 -2.01
N ASP A 282 1.25 1.11 -3.20
CA ASP A 282 2.21 1.63 -4.18
C ASP A 282 2.09 3.15 -4.43
N CYS A 283 0.90 3.62 -4.84
CA CYS A 283 0.67 5.05 -5.09
C CYS A 283 0.68 5.88 -3.81
N ASP A 284 0.16 5.32 -2.72
CA ASP A 284 0.14 6.02 -1.43
C ASP A 284 1.56 6.19 -0.90
N ALA A 285 2.42 5.15 -1.02
CA ALA A 285 3.81 5.20 -0.58
C ALA A 285 4.57 6.33 -1.31
N THR A 286 4.45 6.42 -2.63
CA THR A 286 5.15 7.45 -3.41
C THR A 286 4.68 8.85 -3.02
N ALA A 287 3.37 9.08 -2.84
CA ALA A 287 2.83 10.38 -2.48
C ALA A 287 3.12 10.76 -1.00
N VAL A 288 2.96 9.82 -0.05
CA VAL A 288 3.21 10.06 1.37
C VAL A 288 4.69 10.30 1.63
N LEU A 289 5.58 9.48 1.06
CA LEU A 289 7.03 9.65 1.23
C LEU A 289 7.56 10.96 0.63
N GLU A 290 6.89 11.51 -0.38
CA GLU A 290 7.26 12.80 -0.98
C GLU A 290 6.96 13.98 -0.04
N VAL A 291 5.97 13.87 0.83
CA VAL A 291 5.63 14.91 1.82
C VAL A 291 6.25 14.66 3.20
N LEU A 292 6.82 13.49 3.44
CA LEU A 292 7.43 13.12 4.71
C LEU A 292 8.85 13.71 4.83
N ASP A 293 9.09 14.57 5.84
CA ASP A 293 10.37 15.20 6.15
C ASP A 293 11.06 14.52 7.33
N GLU A 294 11.33 13.22 7.17
CA GLU A 294 11.96 12.40 8.19
C GLU A 294 13.07 11.51 7.60
N ASP A 295 14.07 11.22 8.43
CA ASP A 295 15.02 10.16 8.13
C ASP A 295 14.36 8.79 8.40
N LEU A 296 14.03 8.07 7.33
CA LEU A 296 13.31 6.80 7.44
C LEU A 296 14.09 5.74 8.25
N TYR A 297 15.44 5.74 8.14
CA TYR A 297 16.24 4.79 8.89
C TYR A 297 16.12 5.04 10.39
N GLU A 298 16.33 6.28 10.83
CA GLU A 298 16.25 6.63 12.25
C GLU A 298 14.84 6.40 12.80
N LEU A 299 13.82 6.77 12.03
CA LEU A 299 12.41 6.56 12.39
C LEU A 299 12.07 5.07 12.57
N PHE A 300 12.44 4.21 11.61
CA PHE A 300 12.15 2.77 11.68
C PHE A 300 12.99 2.09 12.77
N LYS A 301 14.26 2.50 12.90
CA LYS A 301 15.17 1.97 13.91
C LYS A 301 14.68 2.28 15.31
N SER A 302 14.21 3.49 15.59
CA SER A 302 13.70 3.89 16.92
C SER A 302 12.53 3.01 17.38
N CYS A 303 11.64 2.61 16.48
CA CYS A 303 10.56 1.67 16.79
C CYS A 303 11.09 0.30 17.22
N VAL A 304 12.10 -0.23 16.53
CA VAL A 304 12.62 -1.57 16.78
C VAL A 304 13.45 -1.64 18.07
N VAL A 305 14.22 -0.59 18.37
CA VAL A 305 15.06 -0.56 19.56
C VAL A 305 14.34 -0.07 20.81
N GLY A 306 13.06 0.31 20.70
CA GLY A 306 12.23 0.74 21.82
C GLY A 306 12.45 2.19 22.27
N SER A 307 13.17 3.02 21.47
CA SER A 307 13.37 4.43 21.79
C SER A 307 12.30 5.36 21.18
N PHE A 308 11.43 4.85 20.32
CA PHE A 308 10.42 5.63 19.61
C PHE A 308 9.50 6.41 20.54
N SER A 309 9.00 5.77 21.59
CA SER A 309 8.10 6.41 22.54
C SER A 309 8.74 7.55 23.34
N ASP A 310 10.05 7.47 23.59
CA ASP A 310 10.79 8.44 24.41
C ASP A 310 11.42 9.54 23.58
N GLU A 311 11.88 9.25 22.35
CA GLU A 311 12.68 10.17 21.53
C GLU A 311 11.88 10.91 20.45
N ILE A 312 10.81 10.29 19.93
CA ILE A 312 10.05 10.87 18.82
C ILE A 312 8.74 11.48 19.33
N GLU A 313 8.66 12.79 19.40
CA GLU A 313 7.47 13.52 19.88
C GLU A 313 6.41 13.68 18.78
N GLY A 314 6.81 13.82 17.53
CA GLY A 314 5.93 14.01 16.37
C GLY A 314 6.65 13.69 15.06
N ILE A 315 5.93 13.71 13.98
CA ILE A 315 6.43 13.48 12.62
C ILE A 315 6.44 14.79 11.85
N ASN A 316 7.57 15.13 11.24
CA ASN A 316 7.69 16.32 10.42
C ASN A 316 7.22 16.05 8.98
N LEU A 317 6.43 16.97 8.47
CA LEU A 317 5.97 16.93 7.08
C LEU A 317 6.36 18.25 6.37
N TYR A 318 6.81 18.11 5.13
CA TYR A 318 6.98 19.30 4.28
C TYR A 318 5.64 19.99 4.05
N ASN A 319 5.62 21.31 4.07
CA ASN A 319 4.43 22.11 3.75
C ASN A 319 4.17 22.11 2.23
N LYS A 320 3.85 20.96 1.69
CA LYS A 320 3.53 20.73 0.27
C LYS A 320 2.51 19.61 0.11
N TYR A 321 1.96 19.51 -1.09
CA TYR A 321 1.10 18.42 -1.53
C TYR A 321 1.84 17.57 -2.57
N ALA A 322 1.60 16.28 -2.57
CA ALA A 322 2.09 15.38 -3.60
C ALA A 322 0.93 14.67 -4.31
N SER A 323 1.12 14.36 -5.57
CA SER A 323 0.20 13.55 -6.37
C SER A 323 0.95 12.46 -7.11
N SER A 324 0.37 11.28 -7.17
CA SER A 324 0.92 10.10 -7.85
C SER A 324 -0.03 9.62 -8.94
N LEU A 325 0.51 9.22 -10.08
CA LEU A 325 -0.24 8.72 -11.24
C LEU A 325 0.42 7.48 -11.80
N VAL A 326 -0.37 6.41 -11.98
CA VAL A 326 0.11 5.18 -12.63
C VAL A 326 -0.02 5.30 -14.15
N LEU A 327 1.09 5.11 -14.85
CA LEU A 327 1.13 4.90 -16.29
C LEU A 327 1.10 3.41 -16.57
N THR A 328 0.10 2.97 -17.33
CA THR A 328 -0.13 1.57 -17.69
C THR A 328 0.06 1.33 -19.17
N CYS A 329 0.43 0.11 -19.55
CA CYS A 329 0.36 -0.37 -20.92
C CYS A 329 -0.86 -1.28 -21.09
N LYS A 330 -1.82 -0.88 -21.93
CA LYS A 330 -3.08 -1.59 -22.14
C LYS A 330 -2.97 -2.81 -23.05
N ASN A 331 -1.94 -2.89 -23.87
CA ASN A 331 -1.79 -3.92 -24.90
C ASN A 331 -0.50 -4.71 -24.66
N LYS A 332 -0.57 -6.03 -24.87
CA LYS A 332 0.67 -6.80 -25.01
C LYS A 332 1.36 -6.35 -26.30
N VAL A 333 2.59 -5.88 -26.17
CA VAL A 333 3.42 -5.46 -27.30
C VAL A 333 4.40 -6.60 -27.58
N ASN A 334 4.37 -7.16 -28.79
CA ASN A 334 5.24 -8.28 -29.20
C ASN A 334 6.59 -7.79 -29.78
N ALA A 335 6.98 -6.55 -29.50
CA ALA A 335 8.21 -5.91 -29.98
C ALA A 335 8.79 -5.05 -28.88
N GLU A 336 10.04 -4.60 -29.03
CA GLU A 336 10.66 -3.62 -28.14
C GLU A 336 9.71 -2.44 -27.91
N ASN A 337 9.50 -2.09 -26.65
CA ASN A 337 8.58 -1.04 -26.21
C ASN A 337 9.28 -0.10 -25.22
N ALA A 338 10.35 0.54 -25.69
CA ALA A 338 11.13 1.46 -24.88
C ALA A 338 10.27 2.59 -24.31
N ILE A 339 10.52 2.92 -23.04
CA ILE A 339 9.93 4.07 -22.36
C ILE A 339 10.79 5.28 -22.69
N LEU A 340 10.21 6.22 -23.41
CA LEU A 340 10.89 7.44 -23.85
C LEU A 340 10.44 8.63 -23.01
N GLY A 341 11.23 9.70 -23.02
CA GLY A 341 10.90 10.98 -22.37
C GLY A 341 11.24 11.06 -20.89
N LEU A 342 11.84 10.03 -20.29
CA LEU A 342 12.23 10.05 -18.87
C LEU A 342 13.24 11.16 -18.54
N ASP A 343 14.14 11.48 -19.48
CA ASP A 343 15.16 12.52 -19.33
C ASP A 343 14.61 13.96 -19.51
N ASN A 344 13.37 14.09 -19.98
CA ASN A 344 12.74 15.39 -20.22
C ASN A 344 11.99 15.90 -18.99
N LEU A 345 11.80 15.07 -17.96
CA LEU A 345 11.03 15.41 -16.79
C LEU A 345 11.76 16.42 -15.90
N ASP A 346 11.00 17.20 -15.17
CA ASP A 346 11.53 18.11 -14.15
C ASP A 346 12.31 17.35 -13.06
N GLU A 347 13.43 17.90 -12.59
CA GLU A 347 14.32 17.27 -11.60
C GLU A 347 13.63 16.90 -10.28
N GLU A 348 12.55 17.62 -9.91
CA GLU A 348 11.76 17.35 -8.71
C GLU A 348 10.73 16.21 -8.94
N THR A 349 10.46 15.83 -10.18
CA THR A 349 9.54 14.75 -10.52
C THR A 349 10.17 13.40 -10.20
N LYS A 350 9.49 12.61 -9.38
CA LYS A 350 9.97 11.29 -8.98
C LYS A 350 9.37 10.22 -9.86
N ILE A 351 10.22 9.34 -10.35
CA ILE A 351 9.84 8.15 -11.13
C ILE A 351 10.01 6.92 -10.24
N THR A 352 8.97 6.12 -10.17
CA THR A 352 8.98 4.82 -9.50
C THR A 352 8.57 3.75 -10.49
N PHE A 353 9.39 2.74 -10.66
CA PHE A 353 9.13 1.64 -11.59
C PHE A 353 8.44 0.46 -10.89
N TYR A 354 7.55 -0.19 -11.62
CA TYR A 354 7.05 -1.51 -11.25
C TYR A 354 8.04 -2.61 -11.65
N PRO A 355 7.98 -3.79 -10.99
CA PRO A 355 8.94 -4.87 -11.25
C PRO A 355 8.82 -5.50 -12.64
N SER A 356 7.75 -5.23 -13.38
CA SER A 356 7.59 -5.63 -14.77
C SER A 356 8.50 -4.88 -15.72
N VAL A 357 8.98 -3.69 -15.33
CA VAL A 357 9.85 -2.86 -16.15
C VAL A 357 11.29 -3.36 -16.05
N ASN A 358 11.82 -3.82 -17.16
CA ASN A 358 13.18 -4.33 -17.28
C ASN A 358 13.97 -3.48 -18.28
N LYS A 359 15.29 -3.58 -18.25
CA LYS A 359 16.15 -2.96 -19.28
C LYS A 359 16.37 -3.91 -20.45
N ASN A 360 16.24 -3.36 -21.66
CA ASN A 360 16.58 -4.07 -22.88
C ASN A 360 18.11 -4.17 -23.11
N LYS A 361 18.51 -4.75 -24.22
CA LYS A 361 19.93 -4.87 -24.62
C LYS A 361 20.64 -3.52 -24.84
N TYR A 362 19.88 -2.42 -24.99
CA TYR A 362 20.40 -1.06 -25.13
C TYR A 362 20.40 -0.29 -23.80
N LEU A 363 20.07 -0.95 -22.69
CA LEU A 363 19.92 -0.38 -21.35
C LEU A 363 18.76 0.61 -21.19
N GLU A 364 17.79 0.59 -22.11
CA GLU A 364 16.56 1.36 -22.03
C GLU A 364 15.49 0.59 -21.26
N PHE A 365 14.71 1.28 -20.44
CA PHE A 365 13.57 0.67 -19.77
C PHE A 365 12.45 0.34 -20.75
N GLU A 366 11.85 -0.84 -20.63
CA GLU A 366 10.78 -1.31 -21.48
C GLU A 366 9.47 -1.44 -20.72
N ALA A 367 8.40 -0.94 -21.34
CA ALA A 367 7.05 -1.07 -20.82
C ALA A 367 6.45 -2.44 -21.17
N GLU A 368 5.90 -3.08 -20.14
CA GLU A 368 5.18 -4.35 -20.22
C GLU A 368 3.67 -4.14 -20.03
N TYR A 369 2.87 -5.15 -20.38
CA TYR A 369 1.43 -5.13 -20.14
C TYR A 369 1.12 -4.94 -18.65
N GLY A 370 0.29 -3.95 -18.32
CA GLY A 370 -0.09 -3.62 -16.96
C GLY A 370 0.53 -2.30 -16.46
N ALA A 371 0.76 -2.19 -15.16
CA ALA A 371 1.36 -1.02 -14.54
C ALA A 371 2.87 -1.00 -14.77
N ASN A 372 3.42 0.16 -15.14
CA ASN A 372 4.83 0.32 -15.46
C ASN A 372 5.52 1.37 -14.61
N ILE A 373 4.93 2.55 -14.49
CA ILE A 373 5.53 3.70 -13.82
C ILE A 373 4.52 4.33 -12.88
N ILE A 374 4.98 4.81 -11.74
CA ILE A 374 4.31 5.84 -10.97
C ILE A 374 5.11 7.14 -11.13
N LEU A 375 4.46 8.14 -11.68
CA LEU A 375 4.89 9.51 -11.65
C LEU A 375 4.43 10.15 -10.35
N THR A 376 5.35 10.77 -9.62
CA THR A 376 5.02 11.52 -8.41
C THR A 376 5.57 12.94 -8.53
N THR A 377 4.70 13.91 -8.36
CA THR A 377 5.02 15.34 -8.38
C THR A 377 4.56 16.00 -7.10
N SER A 378 5.17 17.11 -6.74
CA SER A 378 4.77 17.91 -5.58
C SER A 378 4.58 19.38 -5.91
N GLY A 379 3.86 20.08 -5.05
CA GLY A 379 3.60 21.51 -5.20
C GLY A 379 3.07 22.14 -3.92
N VAL A 380 3.17 23.45 -3.80
CA VAL A 380 2.67 24.22 -2.63
C VAL A 380 1.15 24.19 -2.49
N THR A 381 0.44 23.75 -3.52
CA THR A 381 -0.99 23.45 -3.48
C THR A 381 -1.25 22.12 -4.19
N ALA A 382 -2.32 21.44 -3.82
CA ALA A 382 -2.70 20.18 -4.47
C ALA A 382 -2.95 20.36 -5.98
N SER A 383 -3.54 21.48 -6.41
CA SER A 383 -3.73 21.77 -7.84
C SER A 383 -2.39 21.84 -8.59
N LYS A 384 -1.39 22.55 -8.05
CA LYS A 384 -0.06 22.65 -8.70
C LYS A 384 0.63 21.31 -8.83
N ALA A 385 0.54 20.46 -7.79
CA ALA A 385 1.07 19.09 -7.86
C ALA A 385 0.38 18.30 -8.98
N VAL A 386 -0.94 18.38 -9.07
CA VAL A 386 -1.74 17.66 -10.08
C VAL A 386 -1.48 18.16 -11.50
N ASP A 387 -1.45 19.49 -11.69
CA ASP A 387 -1.20 20.08 -13.01
C ASP A 387 0.18 19.69 -13.54
N LYS A 388 1.22 19.74 -12.69
CA LYS A 388 2.56 19.27 -13.01
C LYS A 388 2.55 17.78 -13.38
N MET A 389 1.89 16.94 -12.57
CA MET A 389 1.81 15.50 -12.81
C MET A 389 1.24 15.15 -14.19
N TYR A 390 0.17 15.82 -14.62
CA TYR A 390 -0.41 15.57 -15.94
C TYR A 390 0.45 16.10 -17.07
N LEU A 391 1.12 17.23 -16.88
CA LEU A 391 2.07 17.75 -17.86
C LEU A 391 3.21 16.74 -18.10
N GLU A 392 3.88 16.32 -17.03
CA GLU A 392 4.96 15.35 -17.08
C GLU A 392 4.53 13.97 -17.63
N ALA A 393 3.29 13.56 -17.34
CA ALA A 393 2.76 12.30 -17.87
C ALA A 393 2.60 12.31 -19.41
N GLU A 394 2.42 13.46 -20.04
CA GLU A 394 2.34 13.56 -21.51
C GLU A 394 3.73 13.41 -22.15
N ASP A 395 4.79 13.84 -21.49
CA ASP A 395 6.17 13.76 -22.00
C ASP A 395 6.72 12.32 -22.03
N ILE A 396 6.17 11.41 -21.23
CA ILE A 396 6.54 9.99 -21.29
C ILE A 396 5.78 9.30 -22.42
N GLU A 397 6.51 8.55 -23.26
CA GLU A 397 5.95 7.83 -24.40
C GLU A 397 6.35 6.35 -24.39
N PHE A 398 5.38 5.47 -24.62
CA PHE A 398 5.52 4.06 -24.96
C PHE A 398 4.23 3.55 -25.61
N LYS A 399 4.31 2.47 -26.40
CA LYS A 399 3.14 1.91 -27.09
C LYS A 399 2.11 1.39 -26.08
N GLY A 400 0.86 1.77 -26.28
CA GLY A 400 -0.23 1.35 -25.40
C GLY A 400 -0.31 2.12 -24.08
N LYS A 401 0.45 3.21 -23.93
CA LYS A 401 0.38 4.10 -22.74
C LYS A 401 -1.05 4.51 -22.45
N SER A 402 -1.41 4.42 -21.18
CA SER A 402 -2.70 4.86 -20.67
C SER A 402 -2.60 5.23 -19.20
N PHE A 403 -3.39 6.22 -18.80
CA PHE A 403 -3.55 6.65 -17.41
C PHE A 403 -4.91 7.31 -17.21
N ARG A 404 -5.34 7.42 -15.96
CA ARG A 404 -6.58 8.13 -15.60
C ARG A 404 -6.34 9.65 -15.64
N ARG A 405 -7.30 10.40 -16.16
CA ARG A 405 -7.24 11.86 -16.27
C ARG A 405 -8.02 12.60 -15.17
N ASP A 406 -8.58 11.86 -14.22
CA ASP A 406 -9.41 12.38 -13.12
C ASP A 406 -8.77 12.22 -11.73
N ILE A 407 -7.52 11.72 -11.65
CA ILE A 407 -6.78 11.59 -10.39
C ILE A 407 -6.58 12.98 -9.77
N CYS A 408 -6.99 13.11 -8.51
CA CYS A 408 -6.84 14.32 -7.71
C CYS A 408 -7.45 15.60 -8.33
N LYS A 409 -8.28 15.48 -9.37
CA LYS A 409 -8.98 16.62 -9.92
C LYS A 409 -10.08 17.07 -8.98
N PHE A 410 -9.97 18.32 -8.55
CA PHE A 410 -11.02 18.98 -7.81
C PHE A 410 -12.21 19.20 -8.74
N LYS A 411 -13.40 18.72 -8.35
CA LYS A 411 -14.61 19.26 -8.94
C LYS A 411 -14.76 20.68 -8.39
N ILE A 412 -14.52 21.66 -9.24
CA ILE A 412 -14.82 23.08 -8.99
C ILE A 412 -16.33 23.21 -8.90
#